data_64b2a61dc71437fb2d18f9e207b816e9
#
_entry.id   64b2a61dc71437fb2d18f9e207b816e9
#
_cell.length_a   1.000
_cell.length_b   1.000
_cell.length_c   1.000
_cell.angle_alpha   90.00
_cell.angle_beta   90.00
_cell.angle_gamma   90.00
#
_symmetry.space_group_name_H-M   'P 1'
#
loop_
_entity.id
_entity.type
_entity.pdbx_description
1 polymer ?
#
loop_
_entity_poly.entity_id
_entity_poly.type
_entity_poly.pdbx_seq_one_letter_code
_entity_poly.pdbx_strand_id
1 'polypeptide(L)'
;MIGEAMLAIKALDSAFVMVQGAIAKKKEVEDMAGEVGKFFTAKKKVEEHIKKARDAGTEDLLAGSALEEAITIDQQEERIEKMMDKIRDHYSRKGQTHRWVKIKAEAAKIEKKREIKRKANAAAKIAAKKEEQILIEQLAKMVLGLVVTVIVIAGMVFLIFGSGAE
;
A
#
# COMPACT_ATOMS: atom_id res chain seq x y z
N MET A 1 -8.55 -6.67 9.16
CA MET A 1 -7.51 -5.62 9.41
C MET A 1 -6.72 -5.83 10.70
N ILE A 2 -7.35 -6.07 11.87
CA ILE A 2 -6.63 -6.27 13.16
C ILE A 2 -5.65 -7.46 13.11
N GLY A 3 -6.05 -8.58 12.49
CA GLY A 3 -5.18 -9.77 12.35
C GLY A 3 -3.89 -9.53 11.55
N GLU A 4 -3.95 -8.73 10.49
CA GLU A 4 -2.77 -8.42 9.65
C GLU A 4 -1.79 -7.50 10.39
N ALA A 5 -2.28 -6.51 11.14
CA ALA A 5 -1.45 -5.64 11.95
C ALA A 5 -0.72 -6.44 13.04
N MET A 6 -1.43 -7.35 13.71
CA MET A 6 -0.86 -8.23 14.74
C MET A 6 0.21 -9.17 14.15
N LEU A 7 0.01 -9.70 12.95
CA LEU A 7 1.01 -10.50 12.25
C LEU A 7 2.24 -9.67 11.87
N ALA A 8 2.06 -8.42 11.44
CA ALA A 8 3.16 -7.52 11.13
C ALA A 8 4.00 -7.20 12.37
N ILE A 9 3.35 -6.95 13.53
CA ILE A 9 4.04 -6.71 14.81
C ILE A 9 4.81 -7.94 15.24
N LYS A 10 4.22 -9.15 15.19
CA LYS A 10 4.92 -10.40 15.51
C LYS A 10 6.13 -10.64 14.60
N ALA A 11 5.99 -10.32 13.31
CA ALA A 11 7.10 -10.44 12.36
C ALA A 11 8.23 -9.45 12.69
N LEU A 12 7.90 -8.24 13.14
CA LEU A 12 8.88 -7.24 13.59
C LEU A 12 9.62 -7.72 14.84
N ASP A 13 8.90 -8.22 15.83
CA ASP A 13 9.49 -8.78 17.06
C ASP A 13 10.44 -9.94 16.75
N SER A 14 10.00 -10.88 15.92
CA SER A 14 10.83 -12.01 15.50
C SER A 14 12.09 -11.55 14.77
N ALA A 15 11.97 -10.60 13.86
CA ALA A 15 13.13 -10.05 13.15
C ALA A 15 14.09 -9.32 14.11
N PHE A 16 13.56 -8.61 15.11
CA PHE A 16 14.38 -7.93 16.12
C PHE A 16 15.12 -8.92 17.03
N VAL A 17 14.47 -10.01 17.44
CA VAL A 17 15.11 -11.09 18.20
C VAL A 17 16.28 -11.70 17.42
N MET A 18 16.13 -11.87 16.10
CA MET A 18 17.26 -12.34 15.26
C MET A 18 18.44 -11.35 15.28
N VAL A 19 18.17 -10.05 15.19
CA VAL A 19 19.22 -9.01 15.30
C VAL A 19 19.88 -9.04 16.68
N GLN A 20 19.10 -9.12 17.76
CA GLN A 20 19.65 -9.23 19.12
C GLN A 20 20.50 -10.48 19.28
N GLY A 21 20.09 -11.62 18.73
CA GLY A 21 20.87 -12.85 18.74
C GLY A 21 22.20 -12.71 17.98
N ALA A 22 22.23 -11.97 16.89
CA ALA A 22 23.45 -11.67 16.16
C ALA A 22 24.38 -10.73 16.97
N ILE A 23 23.82 -9.71 17.62
CA ILE A 23 24.55 -8.81 18.53
C ILE A 23 25.13 -9.58 19.71
N ALA A 24 24.38 -10.46 20.35
CA ALA A 24 24.82 -11.28 21.48
C ALA A 24 25.97 -12.22 21.08
N LYS A 25 25.94 -12.74 19.86
CA LYS A 25 27.02 -13.55 19.29
C LYS A 25 28.25 -12.72 18.84
N LYS A 26 28.25 -11.42 19.09
CA LYS A 26 29.32 -10.48 18.71
C LYS A 26 29.62 -10.50 17.20
N LYS A 27 28.63 -10.82 16.36
CA LYS A 27 28.80 -10.79 14.91
C LYS A 27 29.32 -9.42 14.44
N GLU A 28 30.10 -9.43 13.38
CA GLU A 28 30.48 -8.19 12.71
C GLU A 28 29.25 -7.60 12.00
N VAL A 29 29.27 -6.29 11.78
CA VAL A 29 28.14 -5.55 11.20
C VAL A 29 27.80 -6.07 9.79
N GLU A 30 28.79 -6.50 9.04
CA GLU A 30 28.67 -7.09 7.72
C GLU A 30 27.86 -8.38 7.74
N ASP A 31 28.12 -9.23 8.72
CA ASP A 31 27.47 -10.54 8.89
C ASP A 31 26.02 -10.42 9.38
N MET A 32 25.65 -9.24 9.86
CA MET A 32 24.29 -8.93 10.33
C MET A 32 23.37 -8.33 9.24
N ALA A 33 23.90 -8.09 8.05
CA ALA A 33 23.14 -7.39 7.00
C ALA A 33 21.80 -8.07 6.67
N GLY A 34 21.75 -9.40 6.71
CA GLY A 34 20.55 -10.17 6.46
C GLY A 34 19.47 -9.98 7.54
N GLU A 35 19.85 -10.07 8.81
CA GLU A 35 18.97 -9.89 9.97
C GLU A 35 18.44 -8.44 10.03
N VAL A 36 19.34 -7.47 9.87
CA VAL A 36 18.97 -6.05 9.83
C VAL A 36 18.05 -5.76 8.65
N GLY A 37 18.28 -6.36 7.48
CA GLY A 37 17.39 -6.23 6.31
C GLY A 37 15.99 -6.76 6.58
N LYS A 38 15.86 -7.92 7.24
CA LYS A 38 14.57 -8.50 7.66
C LYS A 38 13.84 -7.58 8.64
N PHE A 39 14.57 -7.01 9.61
CA PHE A 39 14.01 -6.05 10.56
C PHE A 39 13.45 -4.81 9.85
N PHE A 40 14.18 -4.19 8.94
CA PHE A 40 13.69 -3.04 8.18
C PHE A 40 12.47 -3.37 7.32
N THR A 41 12.41 -4.57 6.76
CA THR A 41 11.26 -5.03 5.98
C THR A 41 10.02 -5.20 6.85
N ALA A 42 10.17 -5.79 8.04
CA ALA A 42 9.08 -5.96 8.99
C ALA A 42 8.62 -4.62 9.59
N LYS A 43 9.58 -3.75 9.97
CA LYS A 43 9.32 -2.37 10.42
C LYS A 43 8.43 -1.62 9.44
N LYS A 44 8.76 -1.67 8.16
CA LYS A 44 7.97 -0.99 7.13
C LYS A 44 6.53 -1.48 7.05
N LYS A 45 6.30 -2.79 7.21
CA LYS A 45 4.93 -3.33 7.22
C LYS A 45 4.13 -2.78 8.39
N VAL A 46 4.73 -2.68 9.58
CA VAL A 46 4.07 -2.09 10.75
C VAL A 46 3.77 -0.61 10.51
N GLU A 47 4.71 0.16 9.98
CA GLU A 47 4.50 1.58 9.67
C GLU A 47 3.40 1.79 8.60
N GLU A 48 3.29 0.90 7.61
CA GLU A 48 2.20 0.93 6.62
C GLU A 48 0.83 0.65 7.28
N HIS A 49 0.76 -0.24 8.30
CA HIS A 49 -0.46 -0.47 9.07
C HIS A 49 -0.81 0.70 9.98
N ILE A 50 0.17 1.28 10.68
CA ILE A 50 -0.01 2.48 11.49
C ILE A 50 -0.56 3.63 10.63
N LYS A 51 0.03 3.85 9.46
CA LYS A 51 -0.46 4.87 8.54
C LYS A 51 -1.90 4.62 8.09
N LYS A 52 -2.23 3.38 7.73
CA LYS A 52 -3.61 3.02 7.36
C LYS A 52 -4.59 3.24 8.51
N ALA A 53 -4.21 2.92 9.74
CA ALA A 53 -5.04 3.17 10.92
C ALA A 53 -5.29 4.68 11.11
N ARG A 54 -4.26 5.51 11.01
CA ARG A 54 -4.39 6.98 11.05
C ARG A 54 -5.28 7.53 9.94
N ASP A 55 -5.13 7.00 8.71
CA ASP A 55 -5.91 7.46 7.56
C ASP A 55 -7.38 6.98 7.62
N ALA A 56 -7.66 5.84 8.27
CA ALA A 56 -9.00 5.27 8.45
C ALA A 56 -9.79 5.88 9.63
N GLY A 57 -9.13 6.58 10.52
CA GLY A 57 -9.65 7.04 11.83
C GLY A 57 -10.81 8.03 11.83
N THR A 58 -11.56 8.17 10.73
CA THR A 58 -12.75 9.02 10.64
C THR A 58 -14.05 8.26 10.38
N GLU A 59 -14.02 7.01 9.93
CA GLU A 59 -15.24 6.29 9.55
C GLU A 59 -15.63 5.11 10.44
N ASP A 60 -14.73 4.57 11.26
CA ASP A 60 -14.97 3.37 12.08
C ASP A 60 -14.95 3.67 13.59
N LEU A 61 -15.64 4.74 14.00
CA LEU A 61 -15.75 5.24 15.39
C LEU A 61 -16.47 4.27 16.37
N LEU A 62 -16.77 3.04 15.96
CA LEU A 62 -17.54 2.08 16.77
C LEU A 62 -16.70 0.97 17.44
N ALA A 63 -15.39 0.89 17.23
CA ALA A 63 -14.55 -0.22 17.68
C ALA A 63 -13.55 0.09 18.82
N GLY A 64 -13.58 1.27 19.40
CA GLY A 64 -12.70 1.68 20.50
C GLY A 64 -12.64 3.20 20.62
N SER A 65 -12.19 3.73 21.77
CA SER A 65 -12.02 5.16 21.87
C SER A 65 -10.83 5.60 20.97
N ALA A 66 -10.98 6.68 20.22
CA ALA A 66 -9.90 7.25 19.39
C ALA A 66 -8.60 7.48 20.22
N LEU A 67 -8.75 7.69 21.53
CA LEU A 67 -7.64 7.81 22.46
C LEU A 67 -6.90 6.49 22.65
N GLU A 68 -7.61 5.36 22.74
CA GLU A 68 -7.00 4.03 22.92
C GLU A 68 -6.19 3.62 21.67
N GLU A 69 -6.73 3.91 20.50
CA GLU A 69 -6.02 3.69 19.22
C GLU A 69 -4.78 4.58 19.12
N ALA A 70 -4.90 5.86 19.47
CA ALA A 70 -3.77 6.79 19.47
C ALA A 70 -2.67 6.35 20.44
N ILE A 71 -3.01 5.88 21.65
CA ILE A 71 -2.06 5.34 22.62
C ILE A 71 -1.37 4.08 22.07
N THR A 72 -2.12 3.19 21.45
CA THR A 72 -1.56 1.96 20.86
C THR A 72 -0.58 2.27 19.73
N ILE A 73 -0.91 3.22 18.87
CA ILE A 73 -0.03 3.68 17.79
C ILE A 73 1.25 4.28 18.37
N ASP A 74 1.14 5.19 19.33
CA ASP A 74 2.28 5.83 19.99
C ASP A 74 3.22 4.81 20.65
N GLN A 75 2.67 3.85 21.38
CA GLN A 75 3.45 2.76 21.98
C GLN A 75 4.19 1.91 20.94
N GLN A 76 3.59 1.64 19.78
CA GLN A 76 4.26 0.89 18.72
C GLN A 76 5.37 1.71 18.07
N GLU A 77 5.18 3.01 17.86
CA GLU A 77 6.21 3.91 17.33
C GLU A 77 7.39 4.02 18.30
N GLU A 78 7.14 4.23 19.58
CA GLU A 78 8.18 4.26 20.62
C GLU A 78 8.96 2.93 20.69
N ARG A 79 8.25 1.81 20.58
CA ARG A 79 8.86 0.48 20.57
C ARG A 79 9.79 0.29 19.37
N ILE A 80 9.34 0.70 18.18
CA ILE A 80 10.17 0.68 16.95
C ILE A 80 11.40 1.54 17.13
N GLU A 81 11.27 2.72 17.70
CA GLU A 81 12.39 3.64 17.94
C GLU A 81 13.42 3.02 18.90
N LYS A 82 12.98 2.45 20.01
CA LYS A 82 13.86 1.72 20.94
C LYS A 82 14.60 0.54 20.28
N MET A 83 13.94 -0.18 19.38
CA MET A 83 14.58 -1.24 18.61
C MET A 83 15.66 -0.68 17.65
N MET A 84 15.35 0.42 16.96
CA MET A 84 16.28 1.11 16.08
C MET A 84 17.50 1.65 16.81
N ASP A 85 17.31 2.19 18.01
CA ASP A 85 18.38 2.70 18.85
C ASP A 85 19.35 1.59 19.29
N LYS A 86 18.82 0.45 19.69
CA LYS A 86 19.67 -0.72 20.04
C LYS A 86 20.53 -1.17 18.87
N ILE A 87 19.98 -1.18 17.66
CA ILE A 87 20.75 -1.51 16.45
C ILE A 87 21.80 -0.43 16.19
N ARG A 88 21.43 0.86 16.23
CA ARG A 88 22.35 1.99 16.07
C ARG A 88 23.51 1.92 17.06
N ASP A 89 23.21 1.66 18.33
CA ASP A 89 24.22 1.58 19.39
C ASP A 89 25.22 0.45 19.15
N HIS A 90 24.77 -0.68 18.59
CA HIS A 90 25.71 -1.74 18.18
C HIS A 90 26.66 -1.26 17.09
N TYR A 91 26.15 -0.58 16.04
CA TYR A 91 27.00 0.02 14.99
C TYR A 91 27.98 1.05 15.58
N SER A 92 27.52 1.86 16.54
CA SER A 92 28.36 2.86 17.21
C SER A 92 29.48 2.23 18.04
N ARG A 93 29.17 1.16 18.81
CA ARG A 93 30.16 0.42 19.60
C ARG A 93 31.21 -0.26 18.72
N LYS A 94 30.88 -0.61 17.50
CA LYS A 94 31.83 -1.14 16.50
C LYS A 94 32.54 -0.03 15.71
N GLY A 95 32.39 1.24 16.06
CA GLY A 95 32.99 2.37 15.34
C GLY A 95 32.43 2.62 13.95
N GLN A 96 31.27 2.03 13.62
CA GLN A 96 30.70 2.05 12.28
C GLN A 96 29.43 2.92 12.18
N THR A 97 29.35 3.98 12.99
CA THR A 97 28.23 4.93 12.99
C THR A 97 27.96 5.51 11.61
N HIS A 98 29.01 5.81 10.83
CA HIS A 98 28.89 6.32 9.47
C HIS A 98 28.15 5.36 8.53
N ARG A 99 28.35 4.04 8.70
CA ARG A 99 27.63 3.01 7.92
C ARG A 99 26.15 2.99 8.27
N TRP A 100 25.80 3.11 9.54
CA TRP A 100 24.42 3.23 9.97
C TRP A 100 23.69 4.41 9.30
N VAL A 101 24.33 5.59 9.31
CA VAL A 101 23.79 6.78 8.66
C VAL A 101 23.62 6.56 7.15
N LYS A 102 24.61 5.94 6.50
CA LYS A 102 24.57 5.61 5.07
C LYS A 102 23.41 4.65 4.74
N ILE A 103 23.24 3.59 5.53
CA ILE A 103 22.15 2.61 5.35
C ILE A 103 20.80 3.29 5.48
N LYS A 104 20.59 4.15 6.48
CA LYS A 104 19.33 4.92 6.63
C LYS A 104 19.07 5.83 5.44
N ALA A 105 20.09 6.53 4.97
CA ALA A 105 19.96 7.43 3.82
C ALA A 105 19.63 6.68 2.53
N GLU A 106 20.28 5.53 2.28
CA GLU A 106 19.96 4.69 1.12
C GLU A 106 18.57 4.06 1.21
N ALA A 107 18.15 3.59 2.39
CA ALA A 107 16.81 3.08 2.61
C ALA A 107 15.75 4.15 2.29
N ALA A 108 15.94 5.38 2.74
CA ALA A 108 15.05 6.49 2.45
C ALA A 108 14.99 6.83 0.94
N LYS A 109 16.13 6.80 0.24
CA LYS A 109 16.17 7.01 -1.23
C LYS A 109 15.41 5.92 -1.99
N ILE A 110 15.63 4.65 -1.61
CA ILE A 110 14.94 3.51 -2.22
C ILE A 110 13.42 3.63 -1.98
N GLU A 111 13.03 4.01 -0.79
CA GLU A 111 11.62 4.19 -0.44
C GLU A 111 10.96 5.29 -1.26
N LYS A 112 11.60 6.45 -1.38
CA LYS A 112 11.13 7.55 -2.21
C LYS A 112 10.98 7.12 -3.68
N LYS A 113 11.94 6.37 -4.24
CA LYS A 113 11.84 5.81 -5.59
C LYS A 113 10.64 4.85 -5.75
N ARG A 114 10.42 3.99 -4.75
CA ARG A 114 9.27 3.05 -4.75
C ARG A 114 7.94 3.79 -4.66
N GLU A 115 7.85 4.83 -3.86
CA GLU A 115 6.65 5.66 -3.74
C GLU A 115 6.31 6.36 -5.06
N ILE A 116 7.30 6.97 -5.71
CA ILE A 116 7.12 7.59 -7.03
C ILE A 116 6.62 6.55 -8.04
N LYS A 117 7.22 5.35 -8.06
CA LYS A 117 6.79 4.27 -8.96
C LYS A 117 5.38 3.78 -8.65
N ARG A 118 5.01 3.68 -7.36
CA ARG A 118 3.63 3.32 -6.95
C ARG A 118 2.62 4.37 -7.41
N LYS A 119 2.92 5.66 -7.23
CA LYS A 119 2.06 6.77 -7.70
C LYS A 119 1.92 6.76 -9.21
N ALA A 120 3.01 6.58 -9.96
CA ALA A 120 2.98 6.48 -11.42
C ALA A 120 2.14 5.27 -11.90
N ASN A 121 2.31 4.09 -11.30
CA ASN A 121 1.52 2.91 -11.63
C ASN A 121 0.04 3.08 -11.28
N ALA A 122 -0.29 3.75 -10.16
CA ALA A 122 -1.67 4.06 -9.79
C ALA A 122 -2.31 5.02 -10.79
N ALA A 123 -1.59 6.08 -11.18
CA ALA A 123 -2.06 7.03 -12.20
C ALA A 123 -2.27 6.34 -13.57
N ALA A 124 -1.35 5.47 -13.99
CA ALA A 124 -1.48 4.69 -15.23
C ALA A 124 -2.72 3.78 -15.20
N LYS A 125 -2.99 3.10 -14.06
CA LYS A 125 -4.19 2.27 -13.90
C LYS A 125 -5.49 3.09 -13.96
N ILE A 126 -5.49 4.29 -13.39
CA ILE A 126 -6.67 5.19 -13.46
C ILE A 126 -6.88 5.68 -14.89
N ALA A 127 -5.80 6.03 -15.60
CA ALA A 127 -5.88 6.44 -17.01
C ALA A 127 -6.42 5.30 -17.88
N ALA A 128 -5.89 4.08 -17.75
CA ALA A 128 -6.37 2.90 -18.48
C ALA A 128 -7.86 2.61 -18.24
N LYS A 129 -8.31 2.70 -16.97
CA LYS A 129 -9.74 2.53 -16.65
C LYS A 129 -10.64 3.60 -17.27
N LYS A 130 -10.16 4.85 -17.33
CA LYS A 130 -10.91 5.94 -17.98
C LYS A 130 -11.02 5.71 -19.49
N GLU A 131 -9.96 5.28 -20.15
CA GLU A 131 -9.99 4.93 -21.58
C GLU A 131 -10.95 3.78 -21.86
N GLU A 132 -10.96 2.74 -21.02
CA GLU A 132 -11.88 1.62 -21.11
C GLU A 132 -13.36 2.08 -20.95
N GLN A 133 -13.62 2.95 -19.98
CA GLN A 133 -14.96 3.53 -19.79
C GLN A 133 -15.42 4.36 -20.98
N ILE A 134 -14.56 5.18 -21.57
CA ILE A 134 -14.86 5.97 -22.76
C ILE A 134 -15.18 5.06 -23.95
N LEU A 135 -14.42 3.98 -24.14
CA LEU A 135 -14.69 2.98 -25.19
C LEU A 135 -16.04 2.30 -25.01
N ILE A 136 -16.36 1.89 -23.80
CA ILE A 136 -17.66 1.26 -23.47
C ILE A 136 -18.80 2.24 -23.73
N GLU A 137 -18.66 3.50 -23.35
CA GLU A 137 -19.66 4.52 -23.58
C GLU A 137 -19.88 4.81 -25.08
N GLN A 138 -18.80 4.86 -25.86
CA GLN A 138 -18.86 5.02 -27.32
C GLN A 138 -19.55 3.83 -27.99
N LEU A 139 -19.23 2.60 -27.58
CA LEU A 139 -19.90 1.39 -28.07
C LEU A 139 -21.39 1.38 -27.73
N ALA A 140 -21.74 1.75 -26.50
CA ALA A 140 -23.13 1.84 -26.06
C ALA A 140 -23.92 2.87 -26.91
N LYS A 141 -23.34 4.04 -27.21
CA LYS A 141 -23.95 5.04 -28.08
C LYS A 141 -24.13 4.56 -29.52
N MET A 142 -23.15 3.83 -30.07
CA MET A 142 -23.27 3.24 -31.41
C MET A 142 -24.38 2.17 -31.49
N VAL A 143 -24.44 1.29 -30.49
CA VAL A 143 -25.50 0.26 -30.42
C VAL A 143 -26.87 0.90 -30.29
N LEU A 144 -27.04 1.91 -29.44
CA LEU A 144 -28.28 2.63 -29.28
C LEU A 144 -28.74 3.31 -30.62
N GLY A 145 -27.81 3.95 -31.32
CA GLY A 145 -28.06 4.55 -32.64
C GLY A 145 -28.52 3.51 -33.67
N LEU A 146 -27.94 2.33 -33.66
CA LEU A 146 -28.30 1.23 -34.58
C LEU A 146 -29.70 0.69 -34.26
N VAL A 147 -30.04 0.52 -32.99
CA VAL A 147 -31.40 0.11 -32.56
C VAL A 147 -32.43 1.13 -32.99
N VAL A 148 -32.22 2.42 -32.79
CA VAL A 148 -33.12 3.48 -33.21
C VAL A 148 -33.35 3.46 -34.73
N THR A 149 -32.28 3.28 -35.51
CA THR A 149 -32.36 3.21 -36.99
C THR A 149 -33.21 2.01 -37.44
N VAL A 150 -33.04 0.86 -36.81
CA VAL A 150 -33.83 -0.36 -37.12
C VAL A 150 -35.31 -0.12 -36.79
N ILE A 151 -35.65 0.50 -35.69
CA ILE A 151 -37.02 0.83 -35.30
C ILE A 151 -37.66 1.79 -36.30
N VAL A 152 -36.95 2.81 -36.75
CA VAL A 152 -37.44 3.77 -37.75
C VAL A 152 -37.70 3.09 -39.08
N ILE A 153 -36.79 2.24 -39.55
CA ILE A 153 -36.96 1.48 -40.81
C ILE A 153 -38.17 0.53 -40.69
N ALA A 154 -38.29 -0.21 -39.59
CA ALA A 154 -39.41 -1.11 -39.34
C ALA A 154 -40.74 -0.35 -39.32
N GLY A 155 -40.79 0.82 -38.68
CA GLY A 155 -41.96 1.70 -38.67
C GLY A 155 -42.36 2.21 -40.06
N MET A 156 -41.37 2.62 -40.89
CA MET A 156 -41.63 3.03 -42.28
C MET A 156 -42.18 1.87 -43.13
N VAL A 157 -41.60 0.68 -43.00
CA VAL A 157 -42.10 -0.50 -43.73
C VAL A 157 -43.51 -0.84 -43.32
N PHE A 158 -43.81 -0.78 -42.03
CA PHE A 158 -45.19 -1.02 -41.52
C PHE A 158 -46.20 0.00 -42.07
N LEU A 159 -45.85 1.30 -42.16
CA LEU A 159 -46.71 2.34 -42.74
C LEU A 159 -46.95 2.14 -44.23
N ILE A 160 -45.93 1.68 -44.99
CA ILE A 160 -46.08 1.49 -46.44
C ILE A 160 -46.88 0.23 -46.76
N PHE A 161 -46.66 -0.86 -46.03
CA PHE A 161 -47.31 -2.15 -46.33
C PHE A 161 -48.56 -2.43 -45.48
N GLY A 162 -48.68 -1.81 -44.28
CA GLY A 162 -49.82 -2.02 -43.40
C GLY A 162 -51.07 -1.16 -43.74
N SER A 163 -50.93 -0.06 -44.52
CA SER A 163 -52.06 0.78 -44.94
C SER A 163 -52.73 0.30 -46.24
N GLY A 164 -52.36 -0.85 -46.79
CA GLY A 164 -52.90 -1.41 -48.05
C GLY A 164 -53.87 -2.59 -47.88
N ALA A 165 -54.37 -2.85 -46.68
CA ALA A 165 -55.31 -3.92 -46.41
C ALA A 165 -56.64 -3.37 -45.87
N GLU A 166 -57.39 -2.63 -46.73
CA GLU A 166 -58.88 -2.44 -46.69
C GLU A 166 -59.43 -2.65 -48.08
#